data_886faf93ca31a6a8dc04de29d12a0cb3
#
_entry.id   886faf93ca31a6a8dc04de29d12a0cb3
#
_cell.length_a   1.000
_cell.length_b   1.000
_cell.length_c   1.000
_cell.angle_alpha   90.00
_cell.angle_beta   90.00
_cell.angle_gamma   90.00
#
_symmetry.space_group_name_H-M   'P 1'
#
loop_
_entity.id
_entity.type
_entity.pdbx_description
1 polymer ?
#
loop_
_entity_poly.entity_id
_entity_poly.type
_entity_poly.pdbx_seq_one_letter_code
_entity_poly.pdbx_strand_id
1 'polypeptide(L)'
;MATNIFINLPVADLEASKTFFGKLGFSFNPQFTDETAAAMVIDENIFSMLLTHEKFKQFTPKAIVDAKTSSEVLIAISRDSREAVGELFDKAIAAGGTEVRPGDDYGFMVSQAFADLDGHIWEVMWMDPNYVQG
;
A
#
# COMPACT_ATOMS: atom_id res chain seq x y z
N MET A 1 7.53 -16.90 17.98
CA MET A 1 7.54 -16.57 16.55
C MET A 1 6.54 -15.46 16.28
N ALA A 2 6.92 -14.48 15.49
CA ALA A 2 6.02 -13.39 15.12
C ALA A 2 5.06 -13.84 14.04
N THR A 3 3.84 -13.31 14.08
CA THR A 3 2.87 -13.51 13.01
C THR A 3 3.21 -12.56 11.86
N ASN A 4 3.15 -13.08 10.66
CA ASN A 4 3.29 -12.27 9.45
C ASN A 4 1.92 -12.00 8.85
N ILE A 5 1.75 -10.83 8.26
CA ILE A 5 0.54 -10.52 7.51
C ILE A 5 0.87 -10.39 6.03
N PHE A 6 0.03 -10.99 5.19
CA PHE A 6 0.15 -10.95 3.73
C PHE A 6 -1.16 -10.42 3.18
N ILE A 7 -1.13 -9.19 2.68
CA ILE A 7 -2.31 -8.57 2.08
C ILE A 7 -2.25 -8.80 0.58
N ASN A 8 -3.19 -9.57 0.06
CA ASN A 8 -3.24 -9.90 -1.37
C ASN A 8 -4.09 -8.90 -2.12
N LEU A 9 -3.52 -8.28 -3.12
CA LEU A 9 -4.20 -7.25 -3.93
C LEU A 9 -4.16 -7.61 -5.40
N PRO A 10 -5.32 -7.52 -6.11
CA PRO A 10 -5.32 -7.74 -7.54
C PRO A 10 -4.78 -6.51 -8.27
N VAL A 11 -3.94 -6.73 -9.27
CA VAL A 11 -3.37 -5.65 -10.08
C VAL A 11 -3.54 -5.98 -11.57
N ALA A 12 -3.88 -4.97 -12.35
CA ALA A 12 -4.11 -5.15 -13.79
C ALA A 12 -2.79 -5.37 -14.54
N ASP A 13 -1.73 -4.68 -14.12
CA ASP A 13 -0.41 -4.76 -14.76
C ASP A 13 0.65 -4.92 -13.67
N LEU A 14 1.10 -6.15 -13.47
CA LEU A 14 2.03 -6.48 -12.39
C LEU A 14 3.35 -5.74 -12.52
N GLU A 15 3.91 -5.65 -13.72
CA GLU A 15 5.18 -4.96 -13.93
C GLU A 15 5.07 -3.46 -13.63
N ALA A 16 3.97 -2.83 -14.05
CA ALA A 16 3.73 -1.43 -13.74
C ALA A 16 3.59 -1.21 -12.22
N SER A 17 2.90 -2.11 -11.54
CA SER A 17 2.72 -2.01 -10.08
C SER A 17 4.03 -2.22 -9.35
N LYS A 18 4.87 -3.16 -9.77
CA LYS A 18 6.21 -3.35 -9.19
C LYS A 18 7.05 -2.09 -9.35
N THR A 19 7.01 -1.46 -10.52
CA THR A 19 7.73 -0.22 -10.77
C THR A 19 7.21 0.90 -9.87
N PHE A 20 5.88 1.02 -9.76
CA PHE A 20 5.24 2.03 -8.91
C PHE A 20 5.72 1.92 -7.47
N PHE A 21 5.55 0.75 -6.86
CA PHE A 21 5.92 0.55 -5.44
C PHE A 21 7.43 0.58 -5.23
N GLY A 22 8.21 0.16 -6.22
CA GLY A 22 9.66 0.28 -6.18
C GLY A 22 10.12 1.73 -6.08
N LYS A 23 9.45 2.64 -6.79
CA LYS A 23 9.72 4.08 -6.71
C LYS A 23 9.37 4.68 -5.35
N LEU A 24 8.44 4.06 -4.63
CA LEU A 24 8.09 4.46 -3.26
C LEU A 24 9.12 3.97 -2.24
N GLY A 25 10.01 3.08 -2.63
CA GLY A 25 11.05 2.55 -1.77
C GLY A 25 10.81 1.15 -1.25
N PHE A 26 9.71 0.48 -1.64
CA PHE A 26 9.46 -0.89 -1.22
C PHE A 26 10.26 -1.86 -2.06
N SER A 27 10.72 -2.93 -1.42
CA SER A 27 11.43 -4.01 -2.09
C SER A 27 10.52 -5.21 -2.32
N PHE A 28 10.99 -6.15 -3.13
CA PHE A 28 10.25 -7.37 -3.44
C PHE A 28 11.14 -8.58 -3.16
N ASN A 29 10.55 -9.62 -2.58
CA ASN A 29 11.26 -10.86 -2.31
C ASN A 29 11.31 -11.68 -3.62
N PRO A 30 12.49 -11.86 -4.23
CA PRO A 30 12.59 -12.54 -5.51
C PRO A 30 12.20 -14.02 -5.43
N GLN A 31 12.33 -14.65 -4.27
CA GLN A 31 11.96 -16.04 -4.09
C GLN A 31 10.46 -16.29 -4.31
N PHE A 32 9.62 -15.29 -4.02
CA PHE A 32 8.16 -15.38 -4.13
C PHE A 32 7.61 -14.39 -5.15
N THR A 33 8.43 -13.97 -6.11
CA THR A 33 8.03 -13.05 -7.17
C THR A 33 8.26 -13.70 -8.52
N ASP A 34 7.22 -13.74 -9.35
CA ASP A 34 7.28 -14.25 -10.72
C ASP A 34 6.36 -13.42 -11.61
N GLU A 35 5.98 -13.95 -12.79
CA GLU A 35 5.14 -13.20 -13.73
C GLU A 35 3.68 -13.08 -13.30
N THR A 36 3.27 -13.80 -12.24
CA THR A 36 1.87 -13.77 -11.75
C THR A 36 1.73 -13.13 -10.38
N ALA A 37 2.82 -12.99 -9.63
CA ALA A 37 2.77 -12.53 -8.25
C ALA A 37 4.05 -11.80 -7.89
N ALA A 38 3.94 -10.74 -7.10
CA ALA A 38 5.08 -10.02 -6.57
C ALA A 38 4.94 -9.90 -5.05
N ALA A 39 5.93 -10.41 -4.32
CA ALA A 39 5.94 -10.37 -2.86
C ALA A 39 6.57 -9.06 -2.39
N MET A 40 5.73 -8.05 -2.16
CA MET A 40 6.19 -6.74 -1.70
C MET A 40 6.45 -6.76 -0.20
N VAL A 41 7.65 -6.32 0.19
CA VAL A 41 8.04 -6.21 1.59
C VAL A 41 7.74 -4.80 2.07
N ILE A 42 6.81 -4.68 3.02
CA ILE A 42 6.46 -3.39 3.62
C ILE A 42 7.31 -3.19 4.87
N ASP A 43 7.41 -4.21 5.70
CA ASP A 43 8.25 -4.22 6.88
C ASP A 43 8.57 -5.67 7.24
N GLU A 44 9.24 -5.88 8.37
CA GLU A 44 9.76 -7.18 8.80
C GLU A 44 8.69 -8.28 8.79
N ASN A 45 7.48 -7.97 9.23
CA ASN A 45 6.38 -8.95 9.32
C ASN A 45 5.16 -8.54 8.51
N ILE A 46 5.30 -7.57 7.60
CA ILE A 46 4.17 -7.00 6.87
C ILE A 46 4.48 -7.07 5.38
N PHE A 47 3.64 -7.77 4.65
CA PHE A 47 3.83 -8.00 3.22
C PHE A 47 2.53 -7.73 2.47
N SER A 48 2.66 -7.40 1.20
CA SER A 48 1.53 -7.36 0.28
C SER A 48 1.89 -8.18 -0.95
N MET A 49 1.02 -9.15 -1.28
CA MET A 49 1.18 -9.91 -2.51
C MET A 49 0.39 -9.20 -3.60
N LEU A 50 1.11 -8.67 -4.58
CA LEU A 50 0.48 -8.10 -5.76
C LEU A 50 0.27 -9.23 -6.75
N LEU A 51 -0.98 -9.52 -7.09
CA LEU A 51 -1.33 -10.67 -7.91
C LEU A 51 -1.99 -10.22 -9.20
N THR A 52 -1.64 -10.86 -10.32
CA THR A 52 -2.42 -10.66 -11.55
C THR A 52 -3.88 -11.05 -11.28
N HIS A 53 -4.82 -10.52 -12.07
CA HIS A 53 -6.23 -10.88 -11.89
C HIS A 53 -6.44 -12.39 -12.02
N GLU A 54 -5.78 -13.02 -12.97
CA GLU A 54 -5.88 -14.46 -13.16
C GLU A 54 -5.40 -15.23 -11.93
N LYS A 55 -4.27 -14.81 -11.35
CA LYS A 55 -3.74 -15.43 -10.14
C LYS A 55 -4.66 -15.21 -8.95
N PHE A 56 -5.17 -13.99 -8.78
CA PHE A 56 -6.06 -13.64 -7.68
C PHE A 56 -7.33 -14.49 -7.70
N LYS A 57 -7.88 -14.74 -8.88
CA LYS A 57 -9.10 -15.55 -9.04
C LYS A 57 -8.93 -16.99 -8.57
N GLN A 58 -7.70 -17.49 -8.45
CA GLN A 58 -7.46 -18.83 -7.94
C GLN A 58 -7.75 -18.94 -6.45
N PHE A 59 -7.80 -17.82 -5.73
CA PHE A 59 -7.95 -17.81 -4.28
C PHE A 59 -9.34 -17.39 -3.82
N THR A 60 -10.22 -16.97 -4.72
CA THR A 60 -11.56 -16.54 -4.36
C THR A 60 -12.56 -16.89 -5.47
N PRO A 61 -13.76 -17.38 -5.11
CA PRO A 61 -14.83 -17.57 -6.09
C PRO A 61 -15.57 -16.27 -6.42
N LYS A 62 -15.28 -15.19 -5.68
CA LYS A 62 -15.98 -13.91 -5.87
C LYS A 62 -15.34 -13.09 -6.99
N ALA A 63 -16.12 -12.19 -7.56
CA ALA A 63 -15.63 -11.28 -8.58
C ALA A 63 -14.60 -10.32 -7.97
N ILE A 64 -13.62 -9.93 -8.77
CA ILE A 64 -12.64 -8.92 -8.38
C ILE A 64 -13.33 -7.56 -8.40
N VAL A 65 -13.22 -6.83 -7.27
CA VAL A 65 -13.77 -5.48 -7.16
C VAL A 65 -12.92 -4.53 -8.01
N ASP A 66 -13.57 -3.61 -8.71
CA ASP A 66 -12.88 -2.49 -9.35
C ASP A 66 -12.58 -1.45 -8.26
N ALA A 67 -11.34 -1.42 -7.80
CA ALA A 67 -10.94 -0.54 -6.70
C ALA A 67 -10.98 0.95 -7.07
N LYS A 68 -11.14 1.28 -8.34
CA LYS A 68 -11.31 2.67 -8.77
C LYS A 68 -12.69 3.20 -8.46
N THR A 69 -13.69 2.32 -8.33
CA THR A 69 -15.07 2.69 -8.10
C THR A 69 -15.65 2.18 -6.79
N SER A 70 -15.02 1.19 -6.17
CA SER A 70 -15.50 0.56 -4.94
C SER A 70 -14.32 0.25 -4.03
N SER A 71 -14.53 0.33 -2.72
CA SER A 71 -13.50 0.02 -1.72
C SER A 71 -13.99 -1.06 -0.79
N GLU A 72 -13.18 -2.10 -0.61
CA GLU A 72 -13.42 -3.06 0.47
C GLU A 72 -12.49 -2.77 1.65
N VAL A 73 -11.27 -2.34 1.36
CA VAL A 73 -10.24 -2.20 2.38
C VAL A 73 -9.49 -0.89 2.20
N LEU A 74 -9.11 -0.27 3.32
CA LEU A 74 -8.17 0.85 3.37
C LEU A 74 -6.93 0.33 4.08
N ILE A 75 -5.77 0.46 3.44
CA ILE A 75 -4.53 -0.07 3.99
C ILE A 75 -3.74 1.10 4.57
N ALA A 76 -3.66 1.15 5.90
CA ALA A 76 -2.94 2.22 6.59
C ALA A 76 -1.59 1.70 7.06
N ILE A 77 -0.52 2.41 6.71
CA ILE A 77 0.83 2.11 7.15
C ILE A 77 1.40 3.32 7.86
N SER A 78 2.20 3.07 8.90
CA SER A 78 2.81 4.14 9.67
C SER A 78 4.20 4.47 9.14
N ARG A 79 4.66 5.68 9.48
CA ARG A 79 6.02 6.13 9.25
C ARG A 79 6.59 6.69 10.54
N ASP A 80 7.92 6.83 10.59
CA ASP A 80 8.62 7.21 11.82
C ASP A 80 8.58 8.70 12.10
N SER A 81 8.19 9.52 11.14
CA SER A 81 8.16 10.98 11.29
C SER A 81 7.10 11.61 10.40
N ARG A 82 6.78 12.87 10.73
CA ARG A 82 5.88 13.69 9.91
C ARG A 82 6.42 13.84 8.49
N GLU A 83 7.72 14.10 8.40
CA GLU A 83 8.39 14.31 7.11
C GLU A 83 8.33 13.06 6.24
N ALA A 84 8.47 11.89 6.85
CA ALA A 84 8.42 10.62 6.12
C ALA A 84 7.04 10.34 5.52
N VAL A 85 5.96 10.81 6.16
CA VAL A 85 4.60 10.71 5.59
C VAL A 85 4.52 11.48 4.28
N GLY A 86 4.95 12.74 4.29
CA GLY A 86 4.94 13.58 3.09
C GLY A 86 5.84 13.07 2.00
N GLU A 87 7.02 12.56 2.36
CA GLU A 87 7.95 12.00 1.39
C GLU A 87 7.37 10.80 0.65
N LEU A 88 6.74 9.88 1.38
CA LEU A 88 6.13 8.71 0.75
C LEU A 88 4.96 9.11 -0.14
N PHE A 89 4.11 10.01 0.35
CA PHE A 89 2.98 10.50 -0.42
C PHE A 89 3.46 11.16 -1.73
N ASP A 90 4.47 12.04 -1.65
CA ASP A 90 4.98 12.74 -2.82
C ASP A 90 5.58 11.76 -3.85
N LYS A 91 6.28 10.72 -3.37
CA LYS A 91 6.80 9.68 -4.26
C LYS A 91 5.68 8.91 -4.95
N ALA A 92 4.59 8.64 -4.23
CA ALA A 92 3.44 7.95 -4.80
C ALA A 92 2.80 8.77 -5.92
N ILE A 93 2.60 10.06 -5.69
CA ILE A 93 2.02 10.95 -6.70
C ILE A 93 2.97 11.05 -7.92
N ALA A 94 4.27 11.21 -7.68
CA ALA A 94 5.25 11.28 -8.77
C ALA A 94 5.32 10.00 -9.58
N ALA A 95 5.03 8.85 -8.96
CA ALA A 95 5.08 7.55 -9.63
C ALA A 95 3.79 7.20 -10.39
N GLY A 96 2.74 8.05 -10.29
CA GLY A 96 1.49 7.85 -11.01
C GLY A 96 0.27 7.59 -10.14
N GLY A 97 0.45 7.58 -8.83
CA GLY A 97 -0.68 7.48 -7.89
C GLY A 97 -1.47 8.77 -7.85
N THR A 98 -2.64 8.73 -7.22
CA THR A 98 -3.52 9.89 -7.12
C THR A 98 -3.84 10.20 -5.67
N GLU A 99 -4.08 11.47 -5.37
CA GLU A 99 -4.53 11.88 -4.05
C GLU A 99 -6.00 11.47 -3.87
N VAL A 100 -6.30 10.83 -2.74
CA VAL A 100 -7.66 10.38 -2.44
C VAL A 100 -8.47 11.50 -1.79
N ARG A 101 -7.85 12.19 -0.83
CA ARG A 101 -8.47 13.30 -0.11
C ARG A 101 -7.37 14.20 0.46
N PRO A 102 -7.71 15.44 0.88
CA PRO A 102 -6.73 16.30 1.54
C PRO A 102 -6.15 15.62 2.78
N GLY A 103 -4.87 15.86 3.03
CA GLY A 103 -4.21 15.31 4.20
C GLY A 103 -4.72 15.92 5.50
N ASP A 104 -4.57 15.20 6.59
CA ASP A 104 -4.93 15.66 7.93
C ASP A 104 -3.67 15.94 8.75
N ASP A 105 -3.70 17.02 9.51
CA ASP A 105 -2.62 17.36 10.43
C ASP A 105 -3.24 17.88 11.73
N TYR A 106 -3.22 17.03 12.75
CA TYR A 106 -3.74 17.37 14.07
C TYR A 106 -2.65 17.74 15.06
N GLY A 107 -1.41 17.94 14.58
CA GLY A 107 -0.26 18.20 15.41
C GLY A 107 0.35 16.92 15.96
N PHE A 108 -0.43 16.13 16.71
CA PHE A 108 0.05 14.86 17.24
C PHE A 108 -0.07 13.71 16.23
N MET A 109 -0.79 13.92 15.14
CA MET A 109 -0.97 12.93 14.10
C MET A 109 -1.05 13.61 12.74
N VAL A 110 -0.40 13.01 11.76
CA VAL A 110 -0.45 13.45 10.36
C VAL A 110 -0.84 12.24 9.51
N SER A 111 -1.72 12.43 8.54
CA SER A 111 -2.04 11.38 7.59
C SER A 111 -2.25 11.94 6.19
N GLN A 112 -1.93 11.11 5.21
CA GLN A 112 -2.20 11.37 3.79
C GLN A 112 -2.67 10.07 3.16
N ALA A 113 -3.47 10.18 2.09
CA ALA A 113 -3.99 9.01 1.42
C ALA A 113 -3.79 9.12 -0.09
N PHE A 114 -3.24 8.06 -0.68
CA PHE A 114 -3.10 7.97 -2.13
C PHE A 114 -3.73 6.69 -2.64
N ALA A 115 -4.15 6.70 -3.90
CA ALA A 115 -4.56 5.49 -4.60
C ALA A 115 -3.41 5.03 -5.49
N ASP A 116 -3.17 3.71 -5.52
CA ASP A 116 -2.17 3.15 -6.42
C ASP A 116 -2.72 3.07 -7.85
N LEU A 117 -1.99 2.43 -8.75
CA LEU A 117 -2.38 2.38 -10.16
C LEU A 117 -3.70 1.66 -10.40
N ASP A 118 -4.11 0.79 -9.49
CA ASP A 118 -5.36 0.04 -9.58
C ASP A 118 -6.50 0.68 -8.79
N GLY A 119 -6.21 1.73 -8.04
CA GLY A 119 -7.21 2.41 -7.22
C GLY A 119 -7.26 1.93 -5.78
N HIS A 120 -6.41 1.00 -5.38
CA HIS A 120 -6.34 0.59 -3.97
C HIS A 120 -5.85 1.76 -3.14
N ILE A 121 -6.51 1.99 -1.99
CA ILE A 121 -6.24 3.15 -1.16
C ILE A 121 -5.24 2.79 -0.07
N TRP A 122 -4.16 3.57 -0.01
CA TRP A 122 -3.12 3.46 0.99
C TRP A 122 -3.12 4.72 1.83
N GLU A 123 -3.28 4.57 3.14
CA GLU A 123 -3.16 5.68 4.08
C GLU A 123 -1.78 5.63 4.71
N VAL A 124 -1.10 6.77 4.75
CA VAL A 124 0.23 6.89 5.34
C VAL A 124 0.11 7.81 6.53
N MET A 125 0.56 7.37 7.70
CA MET A 125 0.33 8.11 8.91
C MET A 125 1.55 8.10 9.84
N TRP A 126 1.63 9.14 10.65
CA TRP A 126 2.54 9.24 11.77
C TRP A 126 1.77 9.75 12.98
N MET A 127 2.06 9.18 14.13
CA MET A 127 1.51 9.64 15.39
C MET A 127 2.67 9.89 16.35
N ASP A 128 2.61 11.02 17.07
CA ASP A 128 3.63 11.36 18.06
C ASP A 128 3.63 10.27 19.13
N PRO A 129 4.78 9.57 19.32
CA PRO A 129 4.84 8.51 20.33
C PRO A 129 4.71 9.02 21.76
N ASN A 130 4.88 10.33 21.96
CA ASN A 130 4.75 10.95 23.27
C ASN A 130 3.35 11.50 23.54
N TYR A 131 2.42 11.37 22.58
CA TYR A 131 1.06 11.84 22.77
C TYR A 131 0.33 10.94 23.74
N VAL A 132 -0.28 11.55 24.75
CA VAL A 132 -1.07 10.83 25.75
C VAL A 132 -2.51 11.29 25.63
N GLN A 133 -3.40 10.36 25.34
CA GLN A 133 -4.83 10.62 25.31
C GLN A 133 -5.35 10.64 26.75
N GLY A 134 -5.84 11.79 27.14
CA GLY A 134 -6.37 11.98 28.49
C GLY A 134 -7.87 11.79 28.58
#